data_71a5c407865c6777e4ebb7eaa035486c
#
_entry.id   71a5c407865c6777e4ebb7eaa035486c
#
_cell.length_a   1.000
_cell.length_b   1.000
_cell.length_c   1.000
_cell.angle_alpha   90.00
_cell.angle_beta   90.00
_cell.angle_gamma   90.00
#
_symmetry.space_group_name_H-M   'P 1'
#
loop_
_entity.id
_entity.type
_entity.pdbx_description
1 polymer ?
#
loop_
_entity_poly.entity_id
_entity_poly.type
_entity_poly.pdbx_seq_one_letter_code
_entity_poly.pdbx_strand_id
1 'polypeptide(L)'
;MSTSFLVFGGCAALSVFWAVGAHNRLVRLSHAVVAAHAPVDTYLRARQLMLGNWLGDATRGGLAPADRSALGQALQTVDKALDDARRHSLSPVELSRLNQAEQAQNEALTRLWFRAAGSHEEVDARRQDLRHALFEANEQIALAAVPYLAAVRAYNQAVTEFPAVLVARLSRLRALPEFCMLDAAASPWALADMPRE
;
A
#
# COMPACT_ATOMS: atom_id res chain seq x y z
N MET A 1 38.19 10.16 -43.85
CA MET A 1 36.81 9.67 -43.58
C MET A 1 36.74 8.52 -42.56
N SER A 2 37.80 7.75 -42.33
CA SER A 2 37.78 6.56 -41.44
C SER A 2 37.76 6.85 -39.94
N THR A 3 38.41 7.89 -39.47
CA THR A 3 38.47 8.25 -38.02
C THR A 3 37.10 8.69 -37.46
N SER A 4 36.33 9.46 -38.23
CA SER A 4 34.99 9.89 -37.82
C SER A 4 34.02 8.73 -37.72
N PHE A 5 34.15 7.74 -38.58
CA PHE A 5 33.32 6.51 -38.55
C PHE A 5 33.64 5.63 -37.31
N LEU A 6 34.92 5.53 -36.95
CA LEU A 6 35.37 4.80 -35.77
C LEU A 6 34.91 5.48 -34.47
N VAL A 7 34.97 6.81 -34.40
CA VAL A 7 34.49 7.58 -33.25
C VAL A 7 32.96 7.45 -33.11
N PHE A 8 32.24 7.56 -34.22
CA PHE A 8 30.79 7.43 -34.21
C PHE A 8 30.33 6.01 -33.79
N GLY A 9 31.02 4.99 -34.33
CA GLY A 9 30.78 3.58 -33.94
C GLY A 9 31.10 3.32 -32.48
N GLY A 10 32.16 3.87 -31.94
CA GLY A 10 32.52 3.77 -30.52
C GLY A 10 31.49 4.44 -29.60
N CYS A 11 31.05 5.65 -29.93
CA CYS A 11 30.00 6.35 -29.18
C CYS A 11 28.65 5.58 -29.22
N ALA A 12 28.30 5.05 -30.38
CA ALA A 12 27.07 4.25 -30.51
C ALA A 12 27.15 2.98 -29.67
N ALA A 13 28.24 2.23 -29.72
CA ALA A 13 28.46 1.05 -28.90
C ALA A 13 28.38 1.35 -27.40
N LEU A 14 29.05 2.42 -26.94
CA LEU A 14 29.02 2.87 -25.55
C LEU A 14 27.59 3.22 -25.09
N SER A 15 26.82 3.89 -25.95
CA SER A 15 25.42 4.25 -25.69
C SER A 15 24.53 3.01 -25.54
N VAL A 16 24.75 1.98 -26.36
CA VAL A 16 24.01 0.71 -26.26
C VAL A 16 24.35 -0.03 -24.97
N PHE A 17 25.64 -0.18 -24.64
CA PHE A 17 26.05 -0.80 -23.38
C PHE A 17 25.48 -0.09 -22.17
N TRP A 18 25.47 1.24 -22.22
CA TRP A 18 24.89 2.04 -21.17
C TRP A 18 23.35 1.83 -21.07
N ALA A 19 22.62 1.84 -22.19
CA ALA A 19 21.18 1.60 -22.20
C ALA A 19 20.82 0.22 -21.64
N VAL A 20 21.60 -0.81 -21.98
CA VAL A 20 21.43 -2.17 -21.40
C VAL A 20 21.68 -2.16 -19.89
N GLY A 21 22.72 -1.48 -19.41
CA GLY A 21 23.00 -1.34 -17.99
C GLY A 21 21.88 -0.62 -17.23
N ALA A 22 21.35 0.48 -17.79
CA ALA A 22 20.21 1.20 -17.24
C ALA A 22 18.94 0.35 -17.22
N HIS A 23 18.65 -0.40 -18.28
CA HIS A 23 17.53 -1.32 -18.35
C HIS A 23 17.63 -2.41 -17.27
N ASN A 24 18.78 -3.07 -17.15
CA ASN A 24 18.99 -4.11 -16.15
C ASN A 24 18.85 -3.57 -14.72
N ARG A 25 19.31 -2.33 -14.45
CA ARG A 25 19.10 -1.65 -13.16
C ARG A 25 17.62 -1.44 -12.88
N LEU A 26 16.85 -0.93 -13.86
CA LEU A 26 15.40 -0.70 -13.70
C LEU A 26 14.65 -2.01 -13.47
N VAL A 27 14.95 -3.06 -14.21
CA VAL A 27 14.35 -4.39 -14.01
C VAL A 27 14.64 -4.91 -12.61
N ARG A 28 15.88 -4.83 -12.15
CA ARG A 28 16.24 -5.27 -10.79
C ARG A 28 15.49 -4.49 -9.71
N LEU A 29 15.34 -3.16 -9.86
CA LEU A 29 14.60 -2.33 -8.92
C LEU A 29 13.10 -2.65 -8.95
N SER A 30 12.52 -2.93 -10.11
CA SER A 30 11.12 -3.35 -10.22
C SER A 30 10.87 -4.69 -9.50
N HIS A 31 11.78 -5.65 -9.65
CA HIS A 31 11.71 -6.93 -8.90
C HIS A 31 11.86 -6.72 -7.39
N ALA A 32 12.71 -5.78 -6.96
CA ALA A 32 12.85 -5.45 -5.54
C ALA A 32 11.55 -4.87 -4.95
N VAL A 33 10.85 -4.00 -5.70
CA VAL A 33 9.53 -3.48 -5.30
C VAL A 33 8.52 -4.61 -5.15
N VAL A 34 8.42 -5.50 -6.14
CA VAL A 34 7.48 -6.64 -6.11
C VAL A 34 7.77 -7.56 -4.93
N ALA A 35 9.04 -7.88 -4.69
CA ALA A 35 9.45 -8.73 -3.58
C ALA A 35 9.15 -8.09 -2.21
N ALA A 36 9.40 -6.78 -2.07
CA ALA A 36 9.12 -6.05 -0.85
C ALA A 36 7.61 -5.80 -0.61
N HIS A 37 6.78 -5.85 -1.66
CA HIS A 37 5.32 -5.74 -1.54
C HIS A 37 4.68 -7.00 -0.94
N ALA A 38 5.25 -8.18 -1.14
CA ALA A 38 4.65 -9.45 -0.71
C ALA A 38 4.33 -9.52 0.79
N PRO A 39 5.23 -9.16 1.73
CA PRO A 39 4.89 -9.14 3.15
C PRO A 39 3.82 -8.11 3.50
N VAL A 40 3.79 -6.95 2.84
CA VAL A 40 2.74 -5.93 3.04
C VAL A 40 1.37 -6.49 2.64
N ASP A 41 1.26 -7.11 1.45
CA ASP A 41 0.02 -7.77 0.99
C ASP A 41 -0.44 -8.85 1.99
N THR A 42 0.49 -9.62 2.55
CA THR A 42 0.17 -10.66 3.55
C THR A 42 -0.45 -10.08 4.82
N TYR A 43 0.14 -9.05 5.39
CA TYR A 43 -0.38 -8.42 6.60
C TYR A 43 -1.70 -7.65 6.36
N LEU A 44 -1.84 -7.00 5.20
CA LEU A 44 -3.09 -6.37 4.80
C LEU A 44 -4.23 -7.39 4.72
N ARG A 45 -4.00 -8.55 4.09
CA ARG A 45 -5.00 -9.63 4.01
C ARG A 45 -5.32 -10.23 5.38
N ALA A 46 -4.32 -10.40 6.25
CA ALA A 46 -4.56 -10.86 7.62
C ALA A 46 -5.48 -9.89 8.38
N ARG A 47 -5.26 -8.58 8.23
CA ARG A 47 -6.14 -7.55 8.80
C ARG A 47 -7.56 -7.60 8.21
N GLN A 48 -7.70 -7.79 6.89
CA GLN A 48 -9.01 -7.92 6.24
C GLN A 48 -9.78 -9.13 6.76
N LEU A 49 -9.10 -10.27 6.91
CA LEU A 49 -9.71 -11.49 7.46
C LEU A 49 -10.16 -11.28 8.91
N MET A 50 -9.35 -10.62 9.74
CA MET A 50 -9.68 -10.28 11.12
C MET A 50 -10.94 -9.39 11.19
N LEU A 51 -10.98 -8.32 10.38
CA LEU A 51 -12.14 -7.43 10.31
C LEU A 51 -13.38 -8.14 9.79
N GLY A 52 -13.26 -9.02 8.81
CA GLY A 52 -14.35 -9.83 8.27
C GLY A 52 -14.94 -10.77 9.32
N ASN A 53 -14.10 -11.45 10.09
CA ASN A 53 -14.52 -12.34 11.20
C ASN A 53 -15.23 -11.53 12.28
N TRP A 54 -14.65 -10.40 12.70
CA TRP A 54 -15.27 -9.52 13.68
C TRP A 54 -16.65 -9.01 13.21
N LEU A 55 -16.77 -8.60 11.93
CA LEU A 55 -18.03 -8.16 11.36
C LEU A 55 -19.07 -9.29 11.33
N GLY A 56 -18.66 -10.53 11.05
CA GLY A 56 -19.51 -11.73 11.10
C GLY A 56 -20.06 -11.99 12.51
N ASP A 57 -19.20 -11.89 13.53
CA ASP A 57 -19.61 -12.05 14.93
C ASP A 57 -20.47 -10.89 15.44
N ALA A 58 -20.23 -9.67 14.98
CA ALA A 58 -20.99 -8.48 15.30
C ALA A 58 -22.44 -8.52 14.77
N THR A 59 -22.79 -9.49 13.88
CA THR A 59 -24.20 -9.74 13.51
C THR A 59 -25.06 -10.15 14.71
N ARG A 60 -24.44 -10.67 15.76
CA ARG A 60 -25.12 -11.14 17.00
C ARG A 60 -25.18 -10.07 18.09
N GLY A 61 -24.52 -8.92 17.94
CA GLY A 61 -24.39 -7.95 19.03
C GLY A 61 -24.31 -6.48 18.65
N GLY A 62 -25.41 -5.84 18.24
CA GLY A 62 -25.58 -4.40 18.48
C GLY A 62 -25.02 -3.40 17.48
N LEU A 63 -24.43 -3.80 16.34
CA LEU A 63 -24.06 -2.86 15.28
C LEU A 63 -25.30 -2.41 14.49
N ALA A 64 -25.43 -1.10 14.28
CA ALA A 64 -26.47 -0.56 13.40
C ALA A 64 -26.35 -1.17 11.99
N PRO A 65 -27.47 -1.55 11.33
CA PRO A 65 -27.44 -2.17 10.00
C PRO A 65 -26.69 -1.33 8.96
N ALA A 66 -26.80 0.00 9.05
CA ALA A 66 -26.12 0.93 8.17
C ALA A 66 -24.59 0.87 8.32
N ASP A 67 -24.09 0.84 9.56
CA ASP A 67 -22.64 0.80 9.83
C ASP A 67 -22.04 -0.56 9.43
N ARG A 68 -22.81 -1.65 9.62
CA ARG A 68 -22.46 -2.99 9.15
C ARG A 68 -22.34 -3.04 7.63
N SER A 69 -23.31 -2.50 6.91
CA SER A 69 -23.29 -2.48 5.44
C SER A 69 -22.15 -1.64 4.91
N ALA A 70 -21.89 -0.48 5.52
CA ALA A 70 -20.81 0.42 5.13
C ALA A 70 -19.42 -0.23 5.31
N LEU A 71 -19.18 -0.86 6.48
CA LEU A 71 -17.93 -1.57 6.74
C LEU A 71 -17.79 -2.80 5.83
N GLY A 72 -18.86 -3.56 5.60
CA GLY A 72 -18.84 -4.71 4.70
C GLY A 72 -18.50 -4.33 3.25
N GLN A 73 -19.06 -3.23 2.76
CA GLN A 73 -18.72 -2.70 1.42
C GLN A 73 -17.27 -2.22 1.34
N ALA A 74 -16.78 -1.54 2.40
CA ALA A 74 -15.40 -1.11 2.46
C ALA A 74 -14.42 -2.29 2.43
N LEU A 75 -14.71 -3.36 3.22
CA LEU A 75 -13.92 -4.60 3.20
C LEU A 75 -13.86 -5.21 1.80
N GLN A 76 -14.98 -5.40 1.13
CA GLN A 76 -15.04 -5.94 -0.23
C GLN A 76 -14.26 -5.08 -1.24
N THR A 77 -14.31 -3.75 -1.07
CA THR A 77 -13.58 -2.83 -1.94
C THR A 77 -12.08 -2.96 -1.77
N VAL A 78 -11.61 -3.08 -0.52
CA VAL A 78 -10.18 -3.30 -0.23
C VAL A 78 -9.72 -4.67 -0.72
N ASP A 79 -10.48 -5.75 -0.49
CA ASP A 79 -10.13 -7.09 -0.97
C ASP A 79 -9.96 -7.11 -2.49
N LYS A 80 -10.88 -6.50 -3.22
CA LYS A 80 -10.77 -6.37 -4.67
C LYS A 80 -9.53 -5.55 -5.08
N ALA A 81 -9.28 -4.44 -4.40
CA ALA A 81 -8.12 -3.60 -4.69
C ALA A 81 -6.78 -4.31 -4.39
N LEU A 82 -6.73 -5.13 -3.33
CA LEU A 82 -5.58 -6.00 -3.02
C LEU A 82 -5.34 -7.04 -4.12
N ASP A 83 -6.41 -7.67 -4.64
CA ASP A 83 -6.29 -8.63 -5.73
C ASP A 83 -5.78 -7.98 -7.02
N ASP A 84 -6.28 -6.79 -7.35
CA ASP A 84 -5.86 -6.03 -8.53
C ASP A 84 -4.41 -5.53 -8.37
N ALA A 85 -4.03 -5.01 -7.21
CA ALA A 85 -2.66 -4.61 -6.89
C ALA A 85 -1.68 -5.79 -6.93
N ARG A 86 -2.08 -6.98 -6.49
CA ARG A 86 -1.26 -8.19 -6.57
C ARG A 86 -1.01 -8.63 -8.01
N ARG A 87 -2.03 -8.55 -8.87
CA ARG A 87 -1.90 -8.89 -10.29
C ARG A 87 -1.05 -7.88 -11.07
N HIS A 88 -1.09 -6.62 -10.66
CA HIS A 88 -0.45 -5.49 -11.34
C HIS A 88 0.40 -4.65 -10.37
N SER A 89 1.32 -5.28 -9.66
CA SER A 89 2.11 -4.70 -8.56
C SER A 89 2.94 -3.46 -8.93
N LEU A 90 3.14 -3.20 -10.22
CA LEU A 90 3.84 -2.02 -10.76
C LEU A 90 2.89 -1.06 -11.47
N SER A 91 1.58 -1.20 -11.29
CA SER A 91 0.59 -0.27 -11.83
C SER A 91 0.33 0.88 -10.85
N PRO A 92 0.69 2.13 -11.19
CA PRO A 92 0.38 3.27 -10.33
C PRO A 92 -1.11 3.44 -10.08
N VAL A 93 -1.95 3.05 -11.05
CA VAL A 93 -3.40 3.17 -10.96
C VAL A 93 -3.96 2.21 -9.92
N GLU A 94 -3.53 0.94 -9.95
CA GLU A 94 -4.04 -0.07 -9.01
C GLU A 94 -3.56 0.20 -7.58
N LEU A 95 -2.31 0.65 -7.42
CA LEU A 95 -1.80 1.06 -6.11
C LEU A 95 -2.52 2.29 -5.56
N SER A 96 -2.87 3.26 -6.43
CA SER A 96 -3.68 4.42 -6.02
C SER A 96 -5.10 4.02 -5.63
N ARG A 97 -5.72 3.05 -6.32
CA ARG A 97 -7.03 2.49 -5.96
C ARG A 97 -6.98 1.79 -4.61
N LEU A 98 -5.92 1.02 -4.35
CA LEU A 98 -5.73 0.39 -3.05
C LEU A 98 -5.63 1.45 -1.94
N ASN A 99 -4.83 2.51 -2.13
CA ASN A 99 -4.73 3.60 -1.16
C ASN A 99 -6.10 4.26 -0.89
N GLN A 100 -6.90 4.51 -1.93
CA GLN A 100 -8.25 5.08 -1.78
C GLN A 100 -9.20 4.13 -1.06
N ALA A 101 -9.16 2.83 -1.36
CA ALA A 101 -9.98 1.83 -0.70
C ALA A 101 -9.64 1.73 0.80
N GLU A 102 -8.37 1.76 1.15
CA GLU A 102 -7.88 1.77 2.53
C GLU A 102 -8.30 3.02 3.30
N GLN A 103 -8.24 4.19 2.67
CA GLN A 103 -8.75 5.43 3.27
C GLN A 103 -10.25 5.34 3.55
N ALA A 104 -11.04 4.85 2.58
CA ALA A 104 -12.48 4.67 2.77
C ALA A 104 -12.80 3.67 3.89
N GLN A 105 -12.02 2.61 4.03
CA GLN A 105 -12.15 1.66 5.13
C GLN A 105 -11.83 2.31 6.49
N ASN A 106 -10.75 3.08 6.57
CA ASN A 106 -10.39 3.80 7.80
C ASN A 106 -11.46 4.84 8.19
N GLU A 107 -12.08 5.51 7.23
CA GLU A 107 -13.22 6.39 7.49
C GLU A 107 -14.45 5.63 7.99
N ALA A 108 -14.73 4.45 7.44
CA ALA A 108 -15.85 3.62 7.90
C ALA A 108 -15.62 3.14 9.35
N LEU A 109 -14.40 2.70 9.68
CA LEU A 109 -13.99 2.34 11.04
C LEU A 109 -14.09 3.53 12.00
N THR A 110 -13.60 4.70 11.57
CA THR A 110 -13.66 5.93 12.37
C THR A 110 -15.12 6.29 12.69
N ARG A 111 -16.01 6.27 11.70
CA ARG A 111 -17.45 6.52 11.92
C ARG A 111 -18.07 5.52 12.89
N LEU A 112 -17.69 4.26 12.79
CA LEU A 112 -18.15 3.21 13.69
C LEU A 112 -17.72 3.49 15.14
N TRP A 113 -16.50 3.93 15.37
CA TRP A 113 -15.99 4.29 16.70
C TRP A 113 -16.71 5.47 17.32
N PHE A 114 -16.87 6.56 16.57
CA PHE A 114 -17.50 7.79 17.11
C PHE A 114 -19.01 7.70 17.34
N ARG A 115 -19.74 6.87 16.56
CA ARG A 115 -21.19 6.68 16.76
C ARG A 115 -21.51 5.76 17.92
N ALA A 116 -20.59 4.98 18.33
CA ALA A 116 -20.83 3.90 19.29
C ALA A 116 -20.57 4.30 20.74
N ALA A 117 -20.19 5.53 21.00
CA ALA A 117 -20.04 6.05 22.36
C ALA A 117 -21.41 6.09 23.07
N GLY A 118 -21.65 5.14 24.01
CA GLY A 118 -22.89 5.03 24.79
C GLY A 118 -23.66 3.71 24.61
N SER A 119 -23.09 2.68 24.00
CA SER A 119 -23.67 1.35 23.89
C SER A 119 -23.33 0.46 25.10
N HIS A 120 -24.06 -0.68 25.22
CA HIS A 120 -23.89 -1.62 26.32
C HIS A 120 -22.46 -2.09 26.56
N GLU A 121 -22.08 -2.28 27.83
CA GLU A 121 -20.71 -2.61 28.31
C GLU A 121 -20.07 -3.80 27.56
N GLU A 122 -20.82 -4.82 27.19
CA GLU A 122 -20.34 -6.00 26.46
C GLU A 122 -19.95 -5.65 25.00
N VAL A 123 -20.64 -4.71 24.37
CA VAL A 123 -20.34 -4.22 23.01
C VAL A 123 -19.09 -3.37 23.02
N ASP A 124 -18.91 -2.60 24.09
CA ASP A 124 -17.74 -1.74 24.25
C ASP A 124 -16.47 -2.57 24.52
N ALA A 125 -16.55 -3.65 25.30
CA ALA A 125 -15.43 -4.58 25.49
C ALA A 125 -14.94 -5.19 24.15
N ARG A 126 -15.87 -5.73 23.35
CA ARG A 126 -15.53 -6.32 22.02
C ARG A 126 -14.95 -5.31 21.04
N ARG A 127 -15.34 -4.04 21.12
CA ARG A 127 -14.76 -2.98 20.32
C ARG A 127 -13.34 -2.65 20.77
N GLN A 128 -13.12 -2.68 22.07
CA GLN A 128 -11.81 -2.46 22.65
C GLN A 128 -10.84 -3.55 22.23
N ASP A 129 -11.27 -4.81 22.25
CA ASP A 129 -10.48 -5.94 21.72
C ASP A 129 -10.14 -5.77 20.24
N LEU A 130 -11.13 -5.38 19.41
CA LEU A 130 -10.90 -5.11 18.00
C LEU A 130 -9.90 -3.95 17.80
N ARG A 131 -10.01 -2.89 18.59
CA ARG A 131 -9.10 -1.75 18.50
C ARG A 131 -7.67 -2.15 18.78
N HIS A 132 -7.46 -2.94 19.82
CA HIS A 132 -6.15 -3.46 20.18
C HIS A 132 -5.57 -4.35 19.06
N ALA A 133 -6.38 -5.29 18.56
CA ALA A 133 -5.97 -6.14 17.45
C ALA A 133 -5.68 -5.36 16.15
N LEU A 134 -6.44 -4.28 15.87
CA LEU A 134 -6.18 -3.38 14.73
C LEU A 134 -4.87 -2.60 14.91
N PHE A 135 -4.60 -2.12 16.11
CA PHE A 135 -3.35 -1.44 16.42
C PHE A 135 -2.15 -2.35 16.14
N GLU A 136 -2.16 -3.57 16.69
CA GLU A 136 -1.11 -4.55 16.45
C GLU A 136 -0.96 -4.89 14.96
N ALA A 137 -2.07 -5.11 14.25
CA ALA A 137 -2.05 -5.38 12.81
C ALA A 137 -1.45 -4.22 12.00
N ASN A 138 -1.79 -2.98 12.34
CA ASN A 138 -1.26 -1.80 11.68
C ASN A 138 0.23 -1.59 11.97
N GLU A 139 0.72 -1.90 13.18
CA GLU A 139 2.16 -1.90 13.48
C GLU A 139 2.92 -2.90 12.59
N GLN A 140 2.39 -4.12 12.44
CA GLN A 140 3.01 -5.13 11.56
C GLN A 140 3.03 -4.67 10.09
N ILE A 141 1.95 -4.04 9.62
CA ILE A 141 1.89 -3.46 8.28
C ILE A 141 2.92 -2.32 8.14
N ALA A 142 3.03 -1.43 9.12
CA ALA A 142 3.98 -0.34 9.11
C ALA A 142 5.44 -0.83 9.06
N LEU A 143 5.78 -1.84 9.86
CA LEU A 143 7.10 -2.47 9.83
C LEU A 143 7.40 -3.12 8.46
N ALA A 144 6.44 -3.84 7.89
CA ALA A 144 6.58 -4.45 6.58
C ALA A 144 6.65 -3.41 5.44
N ALA A 145 6.04 -2.25 5.62
CA ALA A 145 6.05 -1.16 4.64
C ALA A 145 7.40 -0.45 4.53
N VAL A 146 8.25 -0.48 5.56
CA VAL A 146 9.57 0.21 5.54
C VAL A 146 10.44 -0.24 4.35
N PRO A 147 10.75 -1.54 4.16
CA PRO A 147 11.53 -1.99 3.02
C PRO A 147 10.81 -1.77 1.69
N TYR A 148 9.49 -1.86 1.65
CA TYR A 148 8.70 -1.56 0.46
C TYR A 148 8.85 -0.10 0.03
N LEU A 149 8.69 0.86 0.95
CA LEU A 149 8.85 2.28 0.67
C LEU A 149 10.28 2.61 0.22
N ALA A 150 11.29 2.01 0.84
CA ALA A 150 12.67 2.16 0.40
C ALA A 150 12.88 1.66 -1.05
N ALA A 151 12.30 0.51 -1.40
CA ALA A 151 12.36 -0.03 -2.75
C ALA A 151 11.60 0.86 -3.76
N VAL A 152 10.41 1.37 -3.41
CA VAL A 152 9.62 2.30 -4.25
C VAL A 152 10.39 3.60 -4.49
N ARG A 153 11.00 4.19 -3.46
CA ARG A 153 11.82 5.41 -3.60
C ARG A 153 13.02 5.19 -4.51
N ALA A 154 13.75 4.10 -4.33
CA ALA A 154 14.89 3.76 -5.19
C ALA A 154 14.46 3.54 -6.65
N TYR A 155 13.31 2.89 -6.88
CA TYR A 155 12.73 2.72 -8.20
C TYR A 155 12.29 4.05 -8.80
N ASN A 156 11.55 4.88 -8.08
CA ASN A 156 11.08 6.19 -8.54
C ASN A 156 12.25 7.11 -8.90
N GLN A 157 13.30 7.13 -8.08
CA GLN A 157 14.52 7.86 -8.36
C GLN A 157 15.13 7.38 -9.68
N ALA A 158 15.29 6.08 -9.88
CA ALA A 158 15.88 5.54 -11.09
C ALA A 158 15.05 5.81 -12.37
N VAL A 159 13.72 5.84 -12.26
CA VAL A 159 12.80 6.13 -13.39
C VAL A 159 12.83 7.60 -13.79
N THR A 160 13.17 8.52 -12.87
CA THR A 160 13.16 9.97 -13.10
C THR A 160 14.54 10.57 -13.37
N GLU A 161 15.62 9.90 -12.94
CA GLU A 161 16.99 10.39 -13.13
C GLU A 161 17.48 10.23 -14.58
N PHE A 162 18.14 11.27 -15.07
CA PHE A 162 18.90 11.16 -16.32
C PHE A 162 20.16 10.30 -16.05
N PRO A 163 20.51 9.42 -16.96
CA PRO A 163 19.93 9.21 -18.27
C PRO A 163 18.94 8.04 -18.32
N ALA A 164 18.71 7.30 -17.22
CA ALA A 164 17.82 6.15 -17.16
C ALA A 164 16.37 6.50 -17.51
N VAL A 165 15.94 7.76 -17.34
CA VAL A 165 14.61 8.26 -17.74
C VAL A 165 14.29 8.01 -19.22
N LEU A 166 15.29 8.00 -20.10
CA LEU A 166 15.10 7.73 -21.54
C LEU A 166 14.68 6.27 -21.74
N VAL A 167 15.36 5.34 -21.05
CA VAL A 167 15.05 3.92 -21.08
C VAL A 167 13.69 3.65 -20.41
N ALA A 168 13.41 4.31 -19.29
CA ALA A 168 12.15 4.20 -18.59
C ALA A 168 10.96 4.63 -19.47
N ARG A 169 11.08 5.75 -20.18
CA ARG A 169 10.05 6.23 -21.14
C ARG A 169 9.83 5.24 -22.27
N LEU A 170 10.91 4.71 -22.86
CA LEU A 170 10.83 3.71 -23.94
C LEU A 170 10.15 2.43 -23.45
N SER A 171 10.44 2.00 -22.22
CA SER A 171 9.87 0.82 -21.58
C SER A 171 8.51 1.09 -20.91
N ARG A 172 7.95 2.29 -21.03
CA ARG A 172 6.69 2.74 -20.42
C ARG A 172 6.62 2.57 -18.91
N LEU A 173 7.78 2.57 -18.25
CA LEU A 173 7.86 2.53 -16.79
C LEU A 173 7.50 3.89 -16.22
N ARG A 174 6.69 3.89 -15.15
CA ARG A 174 6.20 5.10 -14.48
C ARG A 174 6.56 5.05 -13.01
N ALA A 175 6.68 6.23 -12.41
CA ALA A 175 6.82 6.33 -10.96
C ALA A 175 5.59 5.75 -10.26
N LEU A 176 5.82 5.08 -9.14
CA LEU A 176 4.78 4.47 -8.31
C LEU A 176 4.37 5.44 -7.20
N PRO A 177 3.09 5.47 -6.80
CA PRO A 177 2.67 6.23 -5.64
C PRO A 177 3.34 5.67 -4.38
N GLU A 178 3.72 6.55 -3.47
CA GLU A 178 4.13 6.13 -2.14
C GLU A 178 2.89 5.63 -1.38
N PHE A 179 3.04 4.54 -0.66
CA PHE A 179 1.95 3.93 0.07
C PHE A 179 1.64 4.76 1.32
N CYS A 180 0.45 5.34 1.41
CA CYS A 180 0.07 6.32 2.43
C CYS A 180 -0.31 5.70 3.78
N MET A 181 0.02 4.41 4.02
CA MET A 181 -0.39 3.70 5.25
C MET A 181 0.39 4.08 6.51
N LEU A 182 1.46 4.87 6.42
CA LEU A 182 2.16 5.38 7.61
C LEU A 182 1.29 6.37 8.40
N ASP A 183 0.26 6.96 7.78
CA ASP A 183 -0.74 7.79 8.47
C ASP A 183 -1.81 6.97 9.21
N ALA A 184 -1.87 5.65 9.01
CA ALA A 184 -2.83 4.79 9.73
C ALA A 184 -2.50 4.67 11.24
N ALA A 185 -1.25 4.86 11.64
CA ALA A 185 -0.86 5.02 13.04
C ALA A 185 -1.37 6.33 13.66
N ALA A 186 -1.65 7.32 12.81
CA ALA A 186 -2.26 8.61 13.19
C ALA A 186 -3.79 8.61 13.02
N SER A 187 -4.42 7.42 12.87
CA SER A 187 -5.88 7.34 12.76
C SER A 187 -6.53 7.92 14.02
N PRO A 188 -7.55 8.79 13.88
CA PRO A 188 -8.18 9.48 15.01
C PRO A 188 -8.70 8.53 16.10
N TRP A 189 -9.07 7.30 15.72
CA TRP A 189 -9.52 6.27 16.65
C TRP A 189 -8.37 5.63 17.45
N ALA A 190 -7.12 5.66 16.94
CA ALA A 190 -5.93 5.19 17.65
C ALA A 190 -5.47 6.22 18.71
N LEU A 191 -5.74 7.51 18.47
CA LEU A 191 -5.34 8.61 19.34
C LEU A 191 -6.39 8.92 20.42
N ALA A 192 -7.63 8.42 20.30
CA ALA A 192 -8.74 8.78 21.17
C ALA A 192 -8.59 8.32 22.63
N ASP A 193 -7.63 7.44 22.95
CA ASP A 193 -7.42 6.89 24.29
C ASP A 193 -5.98 7.03 24.81
N MET A 194 -5.17 7.91 24.25
CA MET A 194 -3.93 8.27 24.95
C MET A 194 -4.32 9.03 26.23
N PRO A 195 -3.90 8.56 27.42
CA PRO A 195 -4.13 9.31 28.64
C PRO A 195 -3.52 10.69 28.44
N ARG A 196 -4.33 11.74 28.62
CA ARG A 196 -3.85 13.12 28.64
C ARG A 196 -3.07 13.27 29.94
N GLU A 197 -1.74 13.17 29.85
CA GLU A 197 -0.88 13.59 30.93
C GLU A 197 -1.02 15.09 31.19
#